data_3b7d398cff9cc28939c6b365b968db37
#
_entry.id   3b7d398cff9cc28939c6b365b968db37
#
_cell.length_a   1.000
_cell.length_b   1.000
_cell.length_c   1.000
_cell.angle_alpha   90.00
_cell.angle_beta   90.00
_cell.angle_gamma   90.00
#
_symmetry.space_group_name_H-M   'P 1'
#
loop_
_entity.id
_entity.type
_entity.pdbx_description
1 polymer ?
#
loop_
_entity_poly.entity_id
_entity_poly.type
_entity_poly.pdbx_seq_one_letter_code
_entity_poly.pdbx_strand_id
1 'polypeptide(L)'
;MKIKALILDAGGVMVKAVHGAWNIPAEYKNILGKYAADVGTGKWQAAHDKNCHIIRENIFMPADTDKEYILRREFFTAMAKDLEWQLTEKQLDDIAHDFTYNPLRYIWYDDVNAYLKKWHGSIKTGMLSDAMPSFRDFTVDHASDIFFHSILLSTDIGATKPDPAMYETICKRLGVHPEECLFVDDREINLIGAEKCGLRAVQMDREGDVIRWNGPVVRNFEELNRFMEEIN
;
A
#
# COMPACT_ATOMS: atom_id res chain seq x y z
N MET A 1 -13.91 -23.05 11.06
CA MET A 1 -12.64 -23.57 10.48
C MET A 1 -11.53 -22.70 11.04
N LYS A 2 -10.43 -23.29 11.48
CA LYS A 2 -9.32 -22.58 12.12
C LYS A 2 -8.55 -21.73 11.11
N ILE A 3 -8.24 -20.48 11.47
CA ILE A 3 -7.39 -19.61 10.63
C ILE A 3 -5.93 -20.08 10.69
N LYS A 4 -5.32 -20.31 9.53
CA LYS A 4 -3.93 -20.73 9.37
C LYS A 4 -3.04 -19.64 8.76
N ALA A 5 -3.65 -18.63 8.12
CA ALA A 5 -2.93 -17.51 7.56
C ALA A 5 -3.64 -16.18 7.82
N LEU A 6 -2.85 -15.16 8.15
CA LEU A 6 -3.25 -13.77 8.23
C LEU A 6 -2.63 -13.02 7.05
N ILE A 7 -3.47 -12.42 6.21
CA ILE A 7 -3.06 -11.64 5.04
C ILE A 7 -3.44 -10.19 5.30
N LEU A 8 -2.46 -9.29 5.23
CA LEU A 8 -2.60 -7.88 5.58
C LEU A 8 -2.40 -7.01 4.33
N ASP A 9 -3.28 -6.06 4.09
CA ASP A 9 -2.93 -4.93 3.24
C ASP A 9 -1.87 -4.05 3.92
N ALA A 10 -1.23 -3.20 3.15
CA ALA A 10 -0.22 -2.28 3.68
C ALA A 10 -0.82 -0.92 4.04
N GLY A 11 -1.35 -0.19 3.06
CA GLY A 11 -1.86 1.16 3.24
C GLY A 11 -3.12 1.21 4.10
N GLY A 12 -3.19 2.11 5.09
CA GLY A 12 -4.34 2.19 6.01
C GLY A 12 -4.42 1.05 7.02
N VAL A 13 -3.68 -0.05 6.83
CA VAL A 13 -3.63 -1.20 7.75
C VAL A 13 -2.35 -1.20 8.56
N MET A 14 -1.20 -1.21 7.91
CA MET A 14 0.11 -1.27 8.55
C MET A 14 0.89 0.04 8.46
N VAL A 15 0.70 0.79 7.38
CA VAL A 15 1.40 2.04 7.12
C VAL A 15 0.44 3.15 6.73
N LYS A 16 0.86 4.39 6.97
CA LYS A 16 0.19 5.60 6.49
C LYS A 16 1.18 6.50 5.73
N ALA A 17 0.64 7.35 4.87
CA ALA A 17 1.44 8.35 4.18
C ALA A 17 1.87 9.46 5.14
N VAL A 18 3.12 9.92 5.05
CA VAL A 18 3.71 10.93 5.95
C VAL A 18 2.93 12.25 5.98
N HIS A 19 2.33 12.61 4.85
CA HIS A 19 1.54 13.85 4.72
C HIS A 19 0.02 13.58 4.62
N GLY A 20 -0.45 12.42 5.04
CA GLY A 20 -1.86 12.03 4.98
C GLY A 20 -2.38 11.69 3.59
N ALA A 21 -1.58 11.83 2.54
CA ALA A 21 -1.96 11.51 1.17
C ALA A 21 -0.83 10.81 0.42
N TRP A 22 -1.16 9.72 -0.27
CA TRP A 22 -0.21 8.83 -0.97
C TRP A 22 0.49 9.46 -2.18
N ASN A 23 -0.07 10.54 -2.71
CA ASN A 23 0.43 11.23 -3.89
C ASN A 23 1.37 12.40 -3.57
N ILE A 24 1.74 12.59 -2.29
CA ILE A 24 2.62 13.68 -1.86
C ILE A 24 4.02 13.13 -1.57
N PRO A 25 5.09 13.64 -2.22
CA PRO A 25 6.48 13.29 -1.91
C PRO A 25 6.88 13.71 -0.49
N ALA A 26 7.83 13.02 0.13
CA ALA A 26 8.22 13.29 1.52
C ALA A 26 8.85 14.68 1.70
N GLU A 27 9.81 15.02 0.83
CA GLU A 27 10.60 16.25 0.92
C GLU A 27 10.15 17.35 -0.06
N TYR A 28 8.88 17.30 -0.52
CA TYR A 28 8.37 18.22 -1.54
C TYR A 28 8.63 19.70 -1.23
N LYS A 29 8.60 20.10 0.05
CA LYS A 29 8.80 21.51 0.44
C LYS A 29 10.21 21.99 0.11
N ASN A 30 11.21 21.14 0.38
CA ASN A 30 12.61 21.44 0.12
C ASN A 30 12.94 21.43 -1.37
N ILE A 31 12.31 20.54 -2.13
CA ILE A 31 12.57 20.32 -3.55
C ILE A 31 11.85 21.38 -4.42
N LEU A 32 10.57 21.62 -4.15
CA LEU A 32 9.72 22.46 -4.99
C LEU A 32 9.78 23.96 -4.64
N GLY A 33 10.27 24.31 -3.44
CA GLY A 33 10.41 25.70 -3.02
C GLY A 33 9.06 26.48 -3.12
N LYS A 34 9.03 27.52 -3.97
CA LYS A 34 7.83 28.36 -4.15
C LYS A 34 6.59 27.59 -4.62
N TYR A 35 6.75 26.49 -5.28
CA TYR A 35 5.66 25.65 -5.81
C TYR A 35 5.07 24.68 -4.75
N ALA A 36 5.72 24.55 -3.60
CA ALA A 36 5.25 23.66 -2.53
C ALA A 36 3.85 24.04 -2.00
N ALA A 37 3.45 25.32 -2.15
CA ALA A 37 2.13 25.78 -1.75
C ALA A 37 0.97 25.18 -2.57
N ASP A 38 1.24 24.72 -3.78
CA ASP A 38 0.23 24.07 -4.63
C ASP A 38 -0.02 22.61 -4.24
N VAL A 39 0.94 21.96 -3.55
CA VAL A 39 0.88 20.55 -3.18
C VAL A 39 -0.27 20.30 -2.19
N GLY A 40 -1.09 19.29 -2.48
CA GLY A 40 -2.27 18.94 -1.68
C GLY A 40 -3.49 19.83 -1.93
N THR A 41 -3.40 20.82 -2.81
CA THR A 41 -4.55 21.67 -3.21
C THR A 41 -5.41 21.00 -4.29
N GLY A 42 -6.59 21.55 -4.56
CA GLY A 42 -7.43 21.08 -5.67
C GLY A 42 -6.73 21.16 -7.04
N LYS A 43 -5.83 22.17 -7.25
CA LYS A 43 -5.01 22.28 -8.47
C LYS A 43 -4.04 21.12 -8.61
N TRP A 44 -3.35 20.76 -7.52
CA TRP A 44 -2.49 19.58 -7.47
C TRP A 44 -3.28 18.30 -7.76
N GLN A 45 -4.43 18.12 -7.10
CA GLN A 45 -5.25 16.93 -7.28
C GLN A 45 -5.73 16.79 -8.72
N ALA A 46 -6.18 17.87 -9.35
CA ALA A 46 -6.61 17.88 -10.77
C ALA A 46 -5.46 17.49 -11.71
N ALA A 47 -4.25 18.03 -11.49
CA ALA A 47 -3.07 17.66 -12.28
C ALA A 47 -2.67 16.20 -12.05
N HIS A 48 -2.73 15.72 -10.81
CA HIS A 48 -2.50 14.32 -10.46
C HIS A 48 -3.48 13.39 -11.21
N ASP A 49 -4.78 13.65 -11.11
CA ASP A 49 -5.82 12.79 -11.69
C ASP A 49 -5.73 12.75 -13.23
N LYS A 50 -5.38 13.88 -13.85
CA LYS A 50 -5.15 13.96 -15.29
C LYS A 50 -3.98 13.10 -15.74
N ASN A 51 -2.89 13.06 -14.98
CA ASN A 51 -1.65 12.39 -15.36
C ASN A 51 -1.47 10.98 -14.76
N CYS A 52 -2.34 10.54 -13.85
CA CYS A 52 -2.19 9.24 -13.20
C CYS A 52 -2.25 8.04 -14.17
N HIS A 53 -2.76 8.24 -15.41
CA HIS A 53 -2.72 7.23 -16.46
C HIS A 53 -1.29 6.79 -16.79
N ILE A 54 -0.30 7.68 -16.73
CA ILE A 54 1.13 7.37 -16.96
C ILE A 54 1.57 6.23 -16.03
N ILE A 55 1.16 6.29 -14.77
CA ILE A 55 1.48 5.23 -13.80
C ILE A 55 0.57 4.02 -14.00
N ARG A 56 -0.75 4.21 -14.19
CA ARG A 56 -1.73 3.10 -14.27
C ARG A 56 -1.52 2.21 -15.49
N GLU A 57 -1.24 2.79 -16.65
CA GLU A 57 -1.00 2.06 -17.90
C GLU A 57 0.32 1.27 -17.86
N ASN A 58 1.24 1.70 -17.00
CA ASN A 58 2.55 1.10 -16.84
C ASN A 58 2.76 0.40 -15.48
N ILE A 59 1.73 0.30 -14.63
CA ILE A 59 1.85 -0.30 -13.29
C ILE A 59 2.30 -1.77 -13.34
N PHE A 60 2.12 -2.42 -14.47
CA PHE A 60 2.50 -3.81 -14.71
C PHE A 60 3.86 -3.95 -15.42
N MET A 61 4.53 -2.85 -15.73
CA MET A 61 5.79 -2.82 -16.46
C MET A 61 7.04 -2.90 -15.57
N PRO A 62 7.11 -2.24 -14.42
CA PRO A 62 8.35 -2.22 -13.67
C PRO A 62 8.49 -3.49 -12.85
N ALA A 63 9.45 -4.30 -13.26
CA ALA A 63 9.95 -5.38 -12.43
C ALA A 63 10.90 -4.88 -11.31
N ASP A 64 11.30 -3.60 -11.34
CA ASP A 64 12.29 -3.01 -10.46
C ASP A 64 12.03 -1.52 -10.17
N THR A 65 12.66 -1.03 -9.11
CA THR A 65 12.52 0.33 -8.60
C THR A 65 13.13 1.38 -9.54
N ASP A 66 14.15 1.03 -10.35
CA ASP A 66 14.74 1.97 -11.30
C ASP A 66 13.76 2.29 -12.44
N LYS A 67 12.98 1.32 -12.90
CA LYS A 67 11.91 1.59 -13.87
C LYS A 67 10.77 2.37 -13.26
N GLU A 68 10.44 2.12 -12.00
CA GLU A 68 9.49 2.97 -11.28
C GLU A 68 9.95 4.43 -11.26
N TYR A 69 11.23 4.68 -10.95
CA TYR A 69 11.81 6.04 -10.97
C TYR A 69 11.62 6.73 -12.32
N ILE A 70 11.88 6.04 -13.45
CA ILE A 70 11.68 6.60 -14.79
C ILE A 70 10.22 7.01 -15.00
N LEU A 71 9.26 6.17 -14.63
CA LEU A 71 7.84 6.47 -14.72
C LEU A 71 7.43 7.64 -13.80
N ARG A 72 7.99 7.71 -12.59
CA ARG A 72 7.74 8.83 -11.68
C ARG A 72 8.27 10.15 -12.22
N ARG A 73 9.44 10.13 -12.84
CA ARG A 73 10.02 11.31 -13.48
C ARG A 73 9.16 11.80 -14.65
N GLU A 74 8.66 10.91 -15.50
CA GLU A 74 7.71 11.23 -16.56
C GLU A 74 6.42 11.82 -16.00
N PHE A 75 5.84 11.18 -14.99
CA PHE A 75 4.64 11.64 -14.31
C PHE A 75 4.81 13.06 -13.73
N PHE A 76 5.88 13.33 -12.97
CA PHE A 76 6.11 14.67 -12.40
C PHE A 76 6.43 15.72 -13.45
N THR A 77 7.05 15.34 -14.57
CA THR A 77 7.24 16.24 -15.73
C THR A 77 5.90 16.66 -16.32
N ALA A 78 4.99 15.73 -16.52
CA ALA A 78 3.64 16.02 -17.03
C ALA A 78 2.82 16.85 -16.02
N MET A 79 2.89 16.54 -14.72
CA MET A 79 2.27 17.34 -13.68
C MET A 79 2.80 18.76 -13.64
N ALA A 80 4.12 18.96 -13.70
CA ALA A 80 4.74 20.29 -13.70
C ALA A 80 4.25 21.15 -14.88
N LYS A 81 4.09 20.53 -16.05
CA LYS A 81 3.53 21.21 -17.24
C LYS A 81 2.08 21.66 -17.00
N ASP A 82 1.23 20.82 -16.46
CA ASP A 82 -0.18 21.16 -16.19
C ASP A 82 -0.35 22.18 -15.05
N LEU A 83 0.58 22.19 -14.11
CA LEU A 83 0.64 23.16 -13.01
C LEU A 83 1.34 24.46 -13.40
N GLU A 84 1.85 24.55 -14.66
CA GLU A 84 2.64 25.70 -15.15
C GLU A 84 3.90 25.96 -14.31
N TRP A 85 4.46 24.91 -13.70
CA TRP A 85 5.69 25.03 -12.95
C TRP A 85 6.90 25.01 -13.87
N GLN A 86 7.83 25.88 -13.61
CA GLN A 86 9.12 25.92 -14.31
C GLN A 86 10.19 25.27 -13.45
N LEU A 87 10.14 23.93 -13.38
CA LEU A 87 11.14 23.15 -12.65
C LEU A 87 12.40 22.99 -13.50
N THR A 88 13.54 23.01 -12.84
CA THR A 88 14.82 22.58 -13.44
C THR A 88 14.85 21.06 -13.58
N GLU A 89 15.70 20.54 -14.47
CA GLU A 89 15.93 19.08 -14.60
C GLU A 89 16.29 18.46 -13.26
N LYS A 90 17.14 19.16 -12.47
CA LYS A 90 17.51 18.71 -11.11
C LYS A 90 16.28 18.59 -10.20
N GLN A 91 15.36 19.52 -10.22
CA GLN A 91 14.15 19.45 -9.38
C GLN A 91 13.22 18.32 -9.82
N LEU A 92 13.12 18.05 -11.13
CA LEU A 92 12.38 16.90 -11.66
C LEU A 92 13.00 15.57 -11.24
N ASP A 93 14.32 15.49 -11.28
CA ASP A 93 15.04 14.31 -10.80
C ASP A 93 14.89 14.14 -9.29
N ASP A 94 15.08 15.21 -8.51
CA ASP A 94 14.98 15.18 -7.05
C ASP A 94 13.58 14.76 -6.59
N ILE A 95 12.50 15.27 -7.21
CA ILE A 95 11.13 14.93 -6.81
C ILE A 95 10.76 13.49 -7.17
N ALA A 96 11.21 13.02 -8.34
CA ALA A 96 11.01 11.63 -8.73
C ALA A 96 11.81 10.67 -7.84
N HIS A 97 13.04 11.03 -7.51
CA HIS A 97 13.89 10.28 -6.60
C HIS A 97 13.31 10.22 -5.19
N ASP A 98 12.89 11.36 -4.64
CA ASP A 98 12.22 11.42 -3.33
C ASP A 98 10.96 10.54 -3.31
N PHE A 99 10.17 10.61 -4.37
CA PHE A 99 8.95 9.81 -4.45
C PHE A 99 9.22 8.30 -4.56
N THR A 100 10.31 7.90 -5.18
CA THR A 100 10.63 6.49 -5.43
C THR A 100 11.46 5.87 -4.30
N TYR A 101 12.50 6.56 -3.85
CA TYR A 101 13.51 5.95 -2.96
C TYR A 101 13.48 6.45 -1.51
N ASN A 102 12.72 7.52 -1.22
CA ASN A 102 12.71 8.04 0.15
C ASN A 102 11.78 7.24 1.06
N PRO A 103 12.31 6.47 2.02
CA PRO A 103 11.49 5.66 2.93
C PRO A 103 10.63 6.51 3.87
N LEU A 104 10.97 7.80 4.08
CA LEU A 104 10.21 8.72 4.94
C LEU A 104 8.81 9.06 4.39
N ARG A 105 8.47 8.60 3.20
CA ARG A 105 7.10 8.72 2.65
C ARG A 105 6.07 7.92 3.45
N TYR A 106 6.52 6.88 4.15
CA TYR A 106 5.66 5.95 4.87
C TYR A 106 5.98 5.97 6.36
N ILE A 107 4.94 5.88 7.16
CA ILE A 107 5.03 5.76 8.61
C ILE A 107 4.32 4.46 9.02
N TRP A 108 5.05 3.56 9.67
CA TRP A 108 4.44 2.39 10.30
C TRP A 108 3.59 2.82 11.49
N TYR A 109 2.42 2.20 11.65
CA TYR A 109 1.69 2.32 12.91
C TYR A 109 2.46 1.61 14.03
N ASP A 110 2.47 2.20 15.23
CA ASP A 110 3.32 1.77 16.35
C ASP A 110 3.06 0.33 16.82
N ASP A 111 1.83 -0.16 16.62
CA ASP A 111 1.42 -1.49 17.04
C ASP A 111 1.86 -2.62 16.07
N VAL A 112 2.22 -2.30 14.83
CA VAL A 112 2.41 -3.29 13.75
C VAL A 112 3.52 -4.28 14.07
N ASN A 113 4.72 -3.81 14.34
CA ASN A 113 5.89 -4.69 14.51
C ASN A 113 5.74 -5.65 15.70
N ALA A 114 5.13 -5.19 16.80
CA ALA A 114 4.91 -6.03 17.98
C ALA A 114 3.99 -7.21 17.66
N TYR A 115 2.91 -6.98 16.92
CA TYR A 115 1.95 -8.01 16.56
C TYR A 115 2.44 -8.91 15.42
N LEU A 116 3.10 -8.37 14.40
CA LEU A 116 3.73 -9.19 13.35
C LEU A 116 4.72 -10.19 13.96
N LYS A 117 5.57 -9.74 14.89
CA LYS A 117 6.49 -10.61 15.62
C LYS A 117 5.76 -11.68 16.42
N LYS A 118 4.65 -11.32 17.09
CA LYS A 118 3.82 -12.26 17.86
C LYS A 118 3.22 -13.33 16.95
N TRP A 119 2.71 -12.96 15.78
CA TRP A 119 2.01 -13.87 14.89
C TRP A 119 2.94 -14.73 14.04
N HIS A 120 4.11 -14.22 13.65
CA HIS A 120 5.06 -14.92 12.76
C HIS A 120 5.38 -16.34 13.20
N GLY A 121 5.47 -16.61 14.51
CA GLY A 121 5.76 -17.94 15.03
C GLY A 121 4.54 -18.87 15.22
N SER A 122 3.31 -18.35 15.03
CA SER A 122 2.08 -19.08 15.35
C SER A 122 1.17 -19.32 14.16
N ILE A 123 1.20 -18.47 13.16
CA ILE A 123 0.37 -18.54 11.95
C ILE A 123 1.17 -17.99 10.75
N LYS A 124 0.82 -18.40 9.54
CA LYS A 124 1.44 -17.82 8.35
C LYS A 124 0.99 -16.38 8.17
N THR A 125 1.92 -15.51 7.84
CA THR A 125 1.66 -14.09 7.60
C THR A 125 1.98 -13.73 6.16
N GLY A 126 1.08 -13.04 5.50
CA GLY A 126 1.24 -12.52 4.14
C GLY A 126 0.97 -11.03 4.08
N MET A 127 1.68 -10.32 3.20
CA MET A 127 1.33 -8.97 2.79
C MET A 127 0.78 -9.00 1.37
N LEU A 128 -0.35 -8.32 1.14
CA LEU A 128 -1.03 -8.23 -0.15
C LEU A 128 -1.37 -6.77 -0.44
N SER A 129 -0.58 -6.10 -1.29
CA SER A 129 -0.71 -4.66 -1.50
C SER A 129 -0.74 -4.25 -2.96
N ASP A 130 -1.58 -3.26 -3.28
CA ASP A 130 -1.55 -2.56 -4.55
C ASP A 130 -0.44 -1.49 -4.48
N ALA A 131 0.78 -1.91 -4.75
CA ALA A 131 1.96 -1.08 -4.58
C ALA A 131 3.01 -1.30 -5.68
N MET A 132 3.89 -0.31 -5.82
CA MET A 132 5.03 -0.33 -6.73
C MET A 132 6.24 -1.02 -6.09
N PRO A 133 7.27 -1.40 -6.88
CA PRO A 133 8.46 -2.10 -6.39
C PRO A 133 9.17 -1.42 -5.21
N SER A 134 9.24 -0.09 -5.21
CA SER A 134 9.86 0.70 -4.12
C SER A 134 9.26 0.43 -2.73
N PHE A 135 8.00 -0.01 -2.68
CA PHE A 135 7.38 -0.35 -1.42
C PHE A 135 7.98 -1.63 -0.81
N ARG A 136 8.45 -2.56 -1.63
CA ARG A 136 9.20 -3.74 -1.16
C ARG A 136 10.52 -3.34 -0.52
N ASP A 137 11.27 -2.43 -1.17
CA ASP A 137 12.55 -1.93 -0.64
C ASP A 137 12.32 -1.25 0.71
N PHE A 138 11.25 -0.45 0.84
CA PHE A 138 10.85 0.14 2.12
C PHE A 138 10.58 -0.92 3.20
N THR A 139 9.95 -2.05 2.89
CA THR A 139 9.70 -3.12 3.88
C THR A 139 10.99 -3.80 4.32
N VAL A 140 11.95 -3.98 3.41
CA VAL A 140 13.29 -4.53 3.70
C VAL A 140 14.09 -3.56 4.58
N ASP A 141 14.12 -2.28 4.23
CA ASP A 141 14.84 -1.26 5.00
C ASP A 141 14.35 -1.15 6.46
N HIS A 142 13.06 -1.45 6.70
CA HIS A 142 12.49 -1.47 8.04
C HIS A 142 12.57 -2.86 8.70
N ALA A 143 13.24 -3.83 8.08
CA ALA A 143 13.34 -5.21 8.54
C ALA A 143 11.99 -5.85 8.88
N SER A 144 10.91 -5.36 8.28
CA SER A 144 9.56 -5.90 8.50
C SER A 144 9.22 -7.04 7.57
N ASP A 145 9.96 -7.18 6.47
CA ASP A 145 9.88 -8.30 5.53
C ASP A 145 10.12 -9.65 6.21
N ILE A 146 10.99 -9.71 7.23
CA ILE A 146 11.28 -10.94 7.99
C ILE A 146 10.06 -11.53 8.72
N PHE A 147 9.02 -10.72 8.93
CA PHE A 147 7.78 -11.17 9.57
C PHE A 147 6.75 -11.73 8.59
N PHE A 148 7.00 -11.62 7.28
CA PHE A 148 6.09 -12.15 6.28
C PHE A 148 6.64 -13.45 5.65
N HIS A 149 5.79 -14.47 5.61
CA HIS A 149 6.07 -15.70 4.87
C HIS A 149 5.93 -15.48 3.35
N SER A 150 5.16 -14.47 2.94
CA SER A 150 5.03 -14.03 1.56
C SER A 150 4.63 -12.58 1.47
N ILE A 151 5.23 -11.86 0.52
CA ILE A 151 4.86 -10.51 0.10
C ILE A 151 4.44 -10.57 -1.36
N LEU A 152 3.23 -10.14 -1.66
CA LEU A 152 2.69 -10.02 -3.01
C LEU A 152 2.28 -8.57 -3.27
N LEU A 153 2.94 -7.94 -4.21
CA LEU A 153 2.58 -6.62 -4.74
C LEU A 153 1.83 -6.77 -6.06
N SER A 154 0.96 -5.82 -6.39
CA SER A 154 0.23 -5.78 -7.65
C SER A 154 1.15 -5.88 -8.87
N THR A 155 2.32 -5.27 -8.80
CA THR A 155 3.36 -5.30 -9.84
C THR A 155 4.01 -6.67 -10.04
N ASP A 156 3.91 -7.58 -9.08
CA ASP A 156 4.48 -8.93 -9.21
C ASP A 156 3.74 -9.81 -10.23
N ILE A 157 2.44 -9.56 -10.39
CA ILE A 157 1.57 -10.42 -11.23
C ILE A 157 0.74 -9.65 -12.25
N GLY A 158 0.84 -8.33 -12.27
CA GLY A 158 0.08 -7.52 -13.21
C GLY A 158 -1.42 -7.46 -12.91
N ALA A 159 -1.82 -7.54 -11.63
CA ALA A 159 -3.19 -7.45 -11.18
C ALA A 159 -3.28 -6.58 -9.93
N THR A 160 -4.44 -5.98 -9.68
CA THR A 160 -4.73 -5.19 -8.46
C THR A 160 -5.94 -5.75 -7.75
N LYS A 161 -6.03 -5.56 -6.44
CA LYS A 161 -7.28 -5.86 -5.71
C LYS A 161 -8.43 -5.00 -6.29
N PRO A 162 -9.64 -5.53 -6.48
CA PRO A 162 -10.14 -6.82 -6.02
C PRO A 162 -10.05 -7.97 -7.04
N ASP A 163 -9.09 -7.97 -7.97
CA ASP A 163 -8.92 -9.08 -8.93
C ASP A 163 -8.67 -10.40 -8.18
N PRO A 164 -9.41 -11.49 -8.48
CA PRO A 164 -9.22 -12.79 -7.86
C PRO A 164 -7.78 -13.32 -7.90
N ALA A 165 -7.03 -13.01 -8.97
CA ALA A 165 -5.64 -13.42 -9.13
C ALA A 165 -4.75 -12.99 -7.94
N MET A 166 -5.05 -11.85 -7.31
CA MET A 166 -4.33 -11.37 -6.13
C MET A 166 -4.50 -12.31 -4.94
N TYR A 167 -5.76 -12.66 -4.63
CA TYR A 167 -6.11 -13.51 -3.47
C TYR A 167 -5.68 -14.96 -3.68
N GLU A 168 -5.91 -15.51 -4.86
CA GLU A 168 -5.51 -16.88 -5.21
C GLU A 168 -3.99 -17.04 -5.17
N THR A 169 -3.24 -16.05 -5.70
CA THR A 169 -1.78 -16.10 -5.72
C THR A 169 -1.18 -16.05 -4.33
N ILE A 170 -1.66 -15.16 -3.44
CA ILE A 170 -1.11 -15.09 -2.08
C ILE A 170 -1.44 -16.36 -1.28
N CYS A 171 -2.67 -16.91 -1.40
CA CYS A 171 -3.03 -18.17 -0.76
C CYS A 171 -2.14 -19.32 -1.24
N LYS A 172 -1.90 -19.41 -2.55
CA LYS A 172 -0.99 -20.40 -3.14
C LYS A 172 0.44 -20.26 -2.64
N ARG A 173 0.98 -19.02 -2.58
CA ARG A 173 2.34 -18.76 -2.06
C ARG A 173 2.46 -19.14 -0.58
N LEU A 174 1.42 -18.92 0.20
CA LEU A 174 1.36 -19.30 1.61
C LEU A 174 1.08 -20.80 1.79
N GLY A 175 0.62 -21.54 0.76
CA GLY A 175 0.27 -22.95 0.84
C GLY A 175 -0.89 -23.20 1.81
N VAL A 176 -1.95 -22.42 1.69
CA VAL A 176 -3.18 -22.52 2.48
C VAL A 176 -4.41 -22.44 1.57
N HIS A 177 -5.53 -22.99 2.04
CA HIS A 177 -6.81 -22.81 1.36
C HIS A 177 -7.44 -21.44 1.69
N PRO A 178 -8.19 -20.80 0.78
CA PRO A 178 -8.81 -19.50 1.03
C PRO A 178 -9.63 -19.43 2.32
N GLU A 179 -10.43 -20.45 2.63
CA GLU A 179 -11.26 -20.53 3.84
C GLU A 179 -10.46 -20.62 5.16
N GLU A 180 -9.15 -20.86 5.08
CA GLU A 180 -8.21 -20.88 6.19
C GLU A 180 -7.50 -19.53 6.39
N CYS A 181 -7.83 -18.53 5.54
CA CYS A 181 -7.23 -17.21 5.53
C CYS A 181 -8.15 -16.15 6.16
N LEU A 182 -7.56 -15.24 6.93
CA LEU A 182 -8.16 -13.98 7.31
C LEU A 182 -7.46 -12.86 6.54
N PHE A 183 -8.21 -12.11 5.75
CA PHE A 183 -7.73 -10.94 5.02
C PHE A 183 -8.16 -9.66 5.73
N VAL A 184 -7.22 -8.71 5.86
CA VAL A 184 -7.43 -7.41 6.53
C VAL A 184 -7.10 -6.30 5.54
N ASP A 185 -8.05 -5.41 5.32
CA ASP A 185 -7.90 -4.27 4.39
C ASP A 185 -8.75 -3.10 4.91
N ASP A 186 -8.41 -1.87 4.55
CA ASP A 186 -9.18 -0.67 4.92
C ASP A 186 -10.35 -0.41 3.94
N ARG A 187 -10.32 -1.02 2.74
CA ARG A 187 -11.25 -0.75 1.65
C ARG A 187 -12.28 -1.86 1.47
N GLU A 188 -13.56 -1.50 1.63
CA GLU A 188 -14.71 -2.41 1.44
C GLU A 188 -14.63 -3.23 0.14
N ILE A 189 -14.28 -2.59 -0.99
CA ILE A 189 -14.23 -3.27 -2.29
C ILE A 189 -13.25 -4.45 -2.31
N ASN A 190 -12.12 -4.31 -1.60
CA ASN A 190 -11.11 -5.36 -1.49
C ASN A 190 -11.59 -6.51 -0.60
N LEU A 191 -12.31 -6.20 0.49
CA LEU A 191 -12.90 -7.19 1.40
C LEU A 191 -13.96 -8.02 0.68
N ILE A 192 -14.84 -7.37 -0.11
CA ILE A 192 -15.82 -8.05 -0.96
C ILE A 192 -15.13 -8.97 -1.97
N GLY A 193 -14.02 -8.52 -2.57
CA GLY A 193 -13.22 -9.34 -3.49
C GLY A 193 -12.65 -10.58 -2.81
N ALA A 194 -12.10 -10.42 -1.60
CA ALA A 194 -11.57 -11.52 -0.82
C ALA A 194 -12.64 -12.56 -0.45
N GLU A 195 -13.82 -12.12 -0.01
CA GLU A 195 -14.93 -13.03 0.32
C GLU A 195 -15.41 -13.82 -0.89
N LYS A 196 -15.49 -13.19 -2.08
CA LYS A 196 -15.83 -13.90 -3.33
C LYS A 196 -14.80 -14.98 -3.67
N CYS A 197 -13.56 -14.85 -3.23
CA CYS A 197 -12.52 -15.87 -3.36
C CYS A 197 -12.50 -16.88 -2.21
N GLY A 198 -13.42 -16.77 -1.24
CA GLY A 198 -13.56 -17.70 -0.12
C GLY A 198 -12.74 -17.36 1.12
N LEU A 199 -12.03 -16.23 1.16
CA LEU A 199 -11.34 -15.76 2.35
C LEU A 199 -12.37 -15.20 3.36
N ARG A 200 -12.02 -15.26 4.66
CA ARG A 200 -12.68 -14.41 5.65
C ARG A 200 -12.08 -13.02 5.59
N ALA A 201 -12.90 -11.99 5.80
CA ALA A 201 -12.46 -10.61 5.71
C ALA A 201 -12.82 -9.79 6.95
N VAL A 202 -11.94 -8.85 7.31
CA VAL A 202 -12.16 -7.88 8.39
C VAL A 202 -11.66 -6.52 7.96
N GLN A 203 -12.44 -5.47 8.20
CA GLN A 203 -12.02 -4.11 7.89
C GLN A 203 -11.12 -3.58 9.01
N MET A 204 -10.00 -2.95 8.60
CA MET A 204 -9.21 -2.10 9.49
C MET A 204 -9.66 -0.66 9.31
N ASP A 205 -10.16 -0.04 10.37
CA ASP A 205 -10.59 1.37 10.38
C ASP A 205 -9.75 2.15 11.40
N ARG A 206 -8.52 2.53 10.99
CA ARG A 206 -7.54 3.23 11.84
C ARG A 206 -7.99 4.63 12.27
N GLU A 207 -8.73 5.31 11.41
CA GLU A 207 -9.08 6.74 11.60
C GLU A 207 -10.49 6.93 12.17
N GLY A 208 -11.33 5.88 12.19
CA GLY A 208 -12.73 5.97 12.64
C GLY A 208 -13.64 6.65 11.63
N ASP A 209 -13.34 6.50 10.35
CA ASP A 209 -14.10 7.06 9.25
C ASP A 209 -15.42 6.31 9.01
N VAL A 210 -16.17 6.73 7.99
CA VAL A 210 -17.46 6.13 7.67
C VAL A 210 -17.30 4.66 7.26
N ILE A 211 -17.73 3.75 8.15
CA ILE A 211 -17.79 2.33 7.88
C ILE A 211 -18.90 2.06 6.88
N ARG A 212 -18.56 1.49 5.72
CA ARG A 212 -19.52 1.01 4.70
C ARG A 212 -19.60 -0.52 4.67
N TRP A 213 -18.63 -1.17 5.29
CA TRP A 213 -18.52 -2.61 5.37
C TRP A 213 -19.53 -3.19 6.37
N ASN A 214 -20.25 -4.25 5.97
CA ASN A 214 -21.25 -4.93 6.82
C ASN A 214 -20.67 -6.09 7.66
N GLY A 215 -19.38 -6.38 7.52
CA GLY A 215 -18.66 -7.41 8.26
C GLY A 215 -17.96 -6.88 9.49
N PRO A 216 -17.07 -7.69 10.09
CA PRO A 216 -16.29 -7.29 11.27
C PRO A 216 -15.37 -6.10 10.99
N VAL A 217 -15.24 -5.20 11.96
CA VAL A 217 -14.38 -4.02 11.90
C VAL A 217 -13.49 -3.98 13.13
N VAL A 218 -12.20 -3.67 12.93
CA VAL A 218 -11.21 -3.46 13.99
C VAL A 218 -10.44 -2.16 13.73
N ARG A 219 -9.93 -1.53 14.78
CA ARG A 219 -9.26 -0.22 14.69
C ARG A 219 -7.74 -0.28 14.86
N ASN A 220 -7.24 -1.39 15.36
CA ASN A 220 -5.82 -1.60 15.63
C ASN A 220 -5.50 -3.10 15.70
N PHE A 221 -4.23 -3.42 15.78
CA PHE A 221 -3.80 -4.82 15.84
C PHE A 221 -4.10 -5.51 17.18
N GLU A 222 -4.34 -4.77 18.25
CA GLU A 222 -4.83 -5.36 19.49
C GLU A 222 -6.26 -5.89 19.33
N GLU A 223 -7.14 -5.09 18.71
CA GLU A 223 -8.51 -5.53 18.41
C GLU A 223 -8.53 -6.68 17.39
N LEU A 224 -7.68 -6.61 16.36
CA LEU A 224 -7.51 -7.69 15.41
C LEU A 224 -7.07 -8.98 16.09
N ASN A 225 -6.14 -8.91 17.02
CA ASN A 225 -5.68 -10.08 17.77
C ASN A 225 -6.81 -10.69 18.62
N ARG A 226 -7.59 -9.87 19.32
CA ARG A 226 -8.76 -10.34 20.08
C ARG A 226 -9.79 -11.01 19.16
N PHE A 227 -10.10 -10.38 18.04
CA PHE A 227 -11.00 -10.96 17.04
C PHE A 227 -10.51 -12.32 16.54
N MET A 228 -9.21 -12.46 16.25
CA MET A 228 -8.63 -13.73 15.83
C MET A 228 -8.71 -14.82 16.91
N GLU A 229 -8.58 -14.46 18.19
CA GLU A 229 -8.71 -15.39 19.32
C GLU A 229 -10.16 -15.88 19.46
N GLU A 230 -11.14 -15.04 19.16
CA GLU A 230 -12.58 -15.37 19.24
C GLU A 230 -13.04 -16.31 18.10
N ILE A 231 -12.44 -16.20 16.92
CA ILE A 231 -12.87 -16.98 15.73
C ILE A 231 -12.08 -18.28 15.52
N ASN A 232 -11.05 -18.58 16.32
CA ASN A 232 -10.21 -19.79 16.30
C ASN A 232 -10.59 -20.80 17.36
#